data_825c0db72c348e152d33b8acb84dfe6d
#
_entry.id   825c0db72c348e152d33b8acb84dfe6d
#
_cell.length_a   1.000
_cell.length_b   1.000
_cell.length_c   1.000
_cell.angle_alpha   90.00
_cell.angle_beta   90.00
_cell.angle_gamma   90.00
#
_symmetry.space_group_name_H-M   'P 1'
#
loop_
_entity.id
_entity.type
_entity.pdbx_description
1 polymer ?
#
loop_
_entity_poly.entity_id
_entity_poly.type
_entity_poly.pdbx_seq_one_letter_code
_entity_poly.pdbx_strand_id
1 'polypeptide(L)'
;MKRNFYWKALFSQSGSEIYEISTRVGRFPDTIITNKPLEDLDKINPKLLEKAFDRFIFIPKKPTVEEYREAIKHTDIVTLHGFLRVLPPDICSRYKIYNGHPGLITKFPELKGKDPQAKVWWRNADTPYRLHGHVIHEVIPEVDAGKVLSEKSFQTESLYREFNSLDSYIKRLHDLAIENWVEFIKNRITIPNSFYAY
;
A
#
# COMPACT_ATOMS: atom_id res chain seq x y z
N MET A 1 12.57 19.60 21.21
CA MET A 1 11.21 19.47 20.67
C MET A 1 11.13 18.16 19.89
N LYS A 2 10.13 17.27 20.15
CA LYS A 2 9.90 16.09 19.32
C LYS A 2 9.43 16.60 17.96
N ARG A 3 10.16 16.30 16.87
CA ARG A 3 9.71 16.58 15.52
C ARG A 3 8.46 15.77 15.22
N ASN A 4 7.40 16.43 14.74
CA ASN A 4 6.21 15.72 14.29
C ASN A 4 6.56 14.86 13.06
N PHE A 5 6.15 13.61 13.10
CA PHE A 5 6.30 12.69 11.98
C PHE A 5 5.12 12.87 11.01
N TYR A 6 5.39 13.19 9.75
CA TYR A 6 4.39 13.44 8.73
C TYR A 6 4.23 12.24 7.79
N TRP A 7 3.03 11.69 7.76
CA TRP A 7 2.64 10.56 6.94
C TRP A 7 1.60 10.97 5.90
N LYS A 8 1.86 10.68 4.62
CA LYS A 8 0.91 10.85 3.52
C LYS A 8 0.57 9.49 2.92
N ALA A 9 -0.70 9.30 2.53
CA ALA A 9 -1.17 8.07 1.90
C ALA A 9 -1.84 8.37 0.56
N LEU A 10 -1.50 7.57 -0.48
CA LEU A 10 -2.07 7.69 -1.83
C LEU A 10 -2.94 6.48 -2.14
N PHE A 11 -4.08 6.69 -2.81
CA PHE A 11 -4.92 5.63 -3.32
C PHE A 11 -5.65 6.01 -4.62
N SER A 12 -6.01 5.00 -5.43
CA SER A 12 -6.84 5.13 -6.65
C SER A 12 -8.16 4.36 -6.54
N GLN A 13 -8.26 3.41 -5.62
CA GLN A 13 -9.42 2.54 -5.44
C GLN A 13 -10.43 3.14 -4.44
N SER A 14 -10.82 2.41 -3.41
CA SER A 14 -11.81 2.86 -2.44
C SER A 14 -11.23 3.57 -1.21
N GLY A 15 -9.93 3.41 -0.93
CA GLY A 15 -9.31 3.89 0.31
C GLY A 15 -9.67 3.06 1.55
N SER A 16 -10.36 1.92 1.40
CA SER A 16 -10.75 1.05 2.52
C SER A 16 -9.55 0.57 3.32
N GLU A 17 -8.44 0.25 2.64
CA GLU A 17 -7.19 -0.15 3.30
C GLU A 17 -6.66 0.96 4.21
N ILE A 18 -6.67 2.22 3.75
CA ILE A 18 -6.24 3.36 4.58
C ILE A 18 -7.12 3.49 5.83
N TYR A 19 -8.43 3.34 5.70
CA TYR A 19 -9.35 3.41 6.83
C TYR A 19 -9.05 2.33 7.87
N GLU A 20 -8.91 1.08 7.44
CA GLU A 20 -8.66 -0.05 8.33
C GLU A 20 -7.31 0.04 9.04
N ILE A 21 -6.25 0.39 8.31
CA ILE A 21 -4.91 0.61 8.87
C ILE A 21 -4.97 1.73 9.91
N SER A 22 -5.54 2.89 9.54
CA SER A 22 -5.59 4.07 10.41
C SER A 22 -6.33 3.80 11.70
N THR A 23 -7.44 3.06 11.63
CA THR A 23 -8.23 2.67 12.81
C THR A 23 -7.42 1.77 13.75
N ARG A 24 -6.68 0.79 13.21
CA ARG A 24 -5.85 -0.13 14.02
C ARG A 24 -4.56 0.51 14.53
N VAL A 25 -4.02 1.49 13.82
CA VAL A 25 -2.87 2.29 14.25
C VAL A 25 -3.26 3.32 15.31
N GLY A 26 -4.52 3.78 15.30
CA GLY A 26 -5.03 4.87 16.14
C GLY A 26 -4.65 6.26 15.59
N ARG A 27 -4.24 6.35 14.33
CA ARG A 27 -3.86 7.61 13.66
C ARG A 27 -4.15 7.53 12.17
N PHE A 28 -4.77 8.58 11.62
CA PHE A 28 -4.91 8.77 10.18
C PHE A 28 -3.67 9.45 9.58
N PRO A 29 -3.41 9.27 8.27
CA PRO A 29 -2.40 10.07 7.56
C PRO A 29 -2.67 11.56 7.74
N ASP A 30 -1.62 12.37 7.77
CA ASP A 30 -1.75 13.83 7.83
C ASP A 30 -2.33 14.40 6.52
N THR A 31 -2.13 13.67 5.42
CA THR A 31 -2.75 13.97 4.13
C THR A 31 -3.09 12.67 3.41
N ILE A 32 -4.29 12.61 2.84
CA ILE A 32 -4.80 11.51 2.03
C ILE A 32 -4.95 12.01 0.59
N ILE A 33 -4.23 11.42 -0.34
CA ILE A 33 -4.15 11.88 -1.72
C ILE A 33 -4.85 10.87 -2.61
N THR A 34 -5.73 11.33 -3.48
CA THR A 34 -6.39 10.48 -4.47
C THR A 34 -6.42 11.12 -5.84
N ASN A 35 -6.29 10.30 -6.87
CA ASN A 35 -6.52 10.69 -8.26
C ASN A 35 -7.93 10.35 -8.75
N LYS A 36 -8.84 10.05 -7.84
CA LYS A 36 -10.27 10.00 -8.14
C LYS A 36 -10.81 11.41 -8.32
N PRO A 37 -11.64 11.64 -9.33
CA PRO A 37 -12.32 12.92 -9.49
C PRO A 37 -13.40 13.08 -8.40
N LEU A 38 -13.80 14.33 -8.16
CA LEU A 38 -14.79 14.66 -7.11
C LEU A 38 -16.16 14.02 -7.38
N GLU A 39 -16.53 13.81 -8.64
CA GLU A 39 -17.75 13.10 -9.02
C GLU A 39 -17.77 11.61 -8.62
N ASP A 40 -16.64 11.04 -8.26
CA ASP A 40 -16.50 9.64 -7.83
C ASP A 40 -16.39 9.49 -6.29
N LEU A 41 -16.82 10.49 -5.52
CA LEU A 41 -16.79 10.43 -4.04
C LEU A 41 -17.60 9.25 -3.47
N ASP A 42 -18.68 8.87 -4.11
CA ASP A 42 -19.51 7.71 -3.76
C ASP A 42 -18.76 6.37 -3.85
N LYS A 43 -17.65 6.34 -4.61
CA LYS A 43 -16.76 5.17 -4.75
C LYS A 43 -15.64 5.14 -3.70
N ILE A 44 -15.56 6.13 -2.84
CA ILE A 44 -14.63 6.17 -1.71
C ILE A 44 -15.32 5.60 -0.48
N ASN A 45 -14.57 4.90 0.36
CA ASN A 45 -15.07 4.34 1.60
C ASN A 45 -15.75 5.44 2.45
N PRO A 46 -17.05 5.32 2.75
CA PRO A 46 -17.78 6.38 3.44
C PRO A 46 -17.26 6.65 4.85
N LYS A 47 -16.73 5.64 5.53
CA LYS A 47 -16.12 5.80 6.86
C LYS A 47 -14.81 6.57 6.79
N LEU A 48 -14.04 6.42 5.69
CA LEU A 48 -12.82 7.20 5.48
C LEU A 48 -13.16 8.68 5.23
N LEU A 49 -14.18 8.94 4.41
CA LEU A 49 -14.68 10.29 4.18
C LEU A 49 -15.20 10.94 5.47
N GLU A 50 -16.01 10.23 6.25
CA GLU A 50 -16.55 10.72 7.53
C GLU A 50 -15.43 11.13 8.51
N LYS A 51 -14.34 10.33 8.58
CA LYS A 51 -13.29 10.51 9.60
C LYS A 51 -12.14 11.43 9.18
N ALA A 52 -11.95 11.66 7.90
CA ALA A 52 -10.71 12.28 7.41
C ALA A 52 -10.88 13.14 6.15
N PHE A 53 -12.08 13.58 5.79
CA PHE A 53 -12.30 14.35 4.56
C PHE A 53 -11.51 15.66 4.51
N ASP A 54 -11.33 16.31 5.64
CA ASP A 54 -10.50 17.51 5.82
C ASP A 54 -9.02 17.34 5.47
N ARG A 55 -8.57 16.08 5.34
CA ARG A 55 -7.18 15.71 4.99
C ARG A 55 -7.00 15.33 3.52
N PHE A 56 -8.07 15.38 2.74
CA PHE A 56 -8.02 14.94 1.34
C PHE A 56 -7.39 16.00 0.44
N ILE A 57 -6.53 15.53 -0.47
CA ILE A 57 -6.07 16.25 -1.65
C ILE A 57 -6.48 15.45 -2.88
N PHE A 58 -7.22 16.07 -3.78
CA PHE A 58 -7.59 15.51 -5.06
C PHE A 58 -6.60 15.98 -6.13
N ILE A 59 -5.93 15.03 -6.77
CA ILE A 59 -5.01 15.29 -7.87
C ILE A 59 -5.62 14.79 -9.19
N PRO A 60 -5.19 15.31 -10.34
CA PRO A 60 -5.70 14.86 -11.63
C PRO A 60 -5.58 13.35 -11.83
N LYS A 61 -6.44 12.78 -12.68
CA LYS A 61 -6.39 11.35 -13.02
C LYS A 61 -5.03 10.92 -13.60
N LYS A 62 -4.32 11.84 -14.27
CA LYS A 62 -2.96 11.67 -14.78
C LYS A 62 -2.12 12.86 -14.31
N PRO A 63 -1.59 12.82 -13.08
CA PRO A 63 -0.86 13.95 -12.52
C PRO A 63 0.49 14.16 -13.23
N THR A 64 0.88 15.40 -13.36
CA THR A 64 2.23 15.81 -13.74
C THR A 64 3.22 15.58 -12.59
N VAL A 65 4.51 15.63 -12.87
CA VAL A 65 5.56 15.57 -11.83
C VAL A 65 5.37 16.68 -10.79
N GLU A 66 4.99 17.88 -11.24
CA GLU A 66 4.82 19.02 -10.33
C GLU A 66 3.60 18.85 -9.43
N GLU A 67 2.49 18.35 -9.95
CA GLU A 67 1.30 18.05 -9.14
C GLU A 67 1.58 16.95 -8.09
N TYR A 68 2.35 15.92 -8.43
CA TYR A 68 2.83 14.97 -7.44
C TYR A 68 3.71 15.65 -6.38
N ARG A 69 4.67 16.48 -6.81
CA ARG A 69 5.60 17.17 -5.90
C ARG A 69 4.86 18.04 -4.92
N GLU A 70 3.90 18.84 -5.39
CA GLU A 70 3.07 19.68 -4.53
C GLU A 70 2.24 18.84 -3.54
N ALA A 71 1.63 17.76 -3.99
CA ALA A 71 0.79 16.92 -3.12
C ALA A 71 1.59 16.21 -2.01
N ILE A 72 2.84 15.78 -2.30
CA ILE A 72 3.63 14.97 -1.35
C ILE A 72 4.77 15.72 -0.65
N LYS A 73 4.98 17.00 -0.95
CA LYS A 73 6.01 17.79 -0.25
C LYS A 73 5.84 17.79 1.28
N HIS A 74 6.91 18.03 2.00
CA HIS A 74 6.91 18.12 3.47
C HIS A 74 6.35 16.86 4.15
N THR A 75 6.83 15.68 3.77
CA THR A 75 6.47 14.40 4.37
C THR A 75 7.70 13.62 4.80
N ASP A 76 7.57 12.81 5.85
CA ASP A 76 8.60 11.85 6.24
C ASP A 76 8.45 10.53 5.49
N ILE A 77 7.20 10.11 5.22
CA ILE A 77 6.90 8.93 4.41
C ILE A 77 5.64 9.12 3.57
N VAL A 78 5.62 8.42 2.45
CA VAL A 78 4.45 8.24 1.59
C VAL A 78 4.13 6.75 1.50
N THR A 79 2.85 6.38 1.65
CA THR A 79 2.40 4.99 1.49
C THR A 79 1.38 4.88 0.35
N LEU A 80 1.48 3.84 -0.45
CA LEU A 80 0.58 3.57 -1.57
C LEU A 80 -0.37 2.42 -1.20
N HIS A 81 -1.67 2.66 -1.36
CA HIS A 81 -2.74 1.74 -0.98
C HIS A 81 -3.69 1.53 -2.17
N GLY A 82 -3.38 0.56 -3.03
CA GLY A 82 -4.10 0.39 -4.28
C GLY A 82 -4.00 1.62 -5.19
N PHE A 83 -2.85 2.24 -5.25
CA PHE A 83 -2.56 3.34 -6.15
C PHE A 83 -2.16 2.81 -7.52
N LEU A 84 -3.03 2.96 -8.52
CA LEU A 84 -2.94 2.32 -9.82
C LEU A 84 -2.15 3.16 -10.86
N ARG A 85 -1.11 3.87 -10.41
CA ARG A 85 -0.24 4.66 -11.29
C ARG A 85 1.22 4.37 -10.97
N VAL A 86 2.03 4.30 -12.01
CA VAL A 86 3.47 4.33 -11.87
C VAL A 86 3.89 5.77 -11.58
N LEU A 87 4.65 5.96 -10.51
CA LEU A 87 5.16 7.27 -10.13
C LEU A 87 6.35 7.65 -11.02
N PRO A 88 6.49 8.95 -11.35
CA PRO A 88 7.64 9.42 -12.12
C PRO A 88 8.97 9.15 -11.39
N PRO A 89 10.07 8.86 -12.11
CA PRO A 89 11.38 8.60 -11.51
C PRO A 89 11.88 9.69 -10.57
N ASP A 90 11.64 10.97 -10.89
CA ASP A 90 12.00 12.10 -10.04
C ASP A 90 11.29 12.07 -8.69
N ILE A 91 10.04 11.63 -8.66
CA ILE A 91 9.25 11.47 -7.43
C ILE A 91 9.80 10.30 -6.61
N CYS A 92 10.05 9.14 -7.24
CA CYS A 92 10.59 7.97 -6.57
C CYS A 92 11.97 8.23 -5.92
N SER A 93 12.83 9.04 -6.57
CA SER A 93 14.18 9.32 -6.08
C SER A 93 14.23 10.35 -4.93
N ARG A 94 13.22 11.23 -4.83
CA ARG A 94 13.21 12.33 -3.85
C ARG A 94 12.52 12.01 -2.55
N TYR A 95 11.59 11.08 -2.56
CA TYR A 95 10.71 10.80 -1.42
C TYR A 95 10.81 9.36 -0.96
N LYS A 96 10.65 9.12 0.34
CA LYS A 96 10.52 7.78 0.92
C LYS A 96 9.10 7.28 0.68
N ILE A 97 8.94 6.48 -0.36
CA ILE A 97 7.64 5.96 -0.80
C ILE A 97 7.63 4.45 -0.64
N TYR A 98 6.57 3.91 -0.08
CA TYR A 98 6.39 2.50 0.18
C TYR A 98 5.10 1.99 -0.46
N ASN A 99 5.16 0.83 -1.07
CA ASN A 99 4.01 0.17 -1.68
C ASN A 99 3.76 -1.19 -1.04
N GLY A 100 2.50 -1.51 -0.82
CA GLY A 100 2.05 -2.85 -0.44
C GLY A 100 1.77 -3.69 -1.69
N HIS A 101 2.37 -4.88 -1.76
CA HIS A 101 2.18 -5.78 -2.88
C HIS A 101 1.68 -7.15 -2.40
N PRO A 102 0.53 -7.64 -2.91
CA PRO A 102 -0.08 -8.89 -2.46
C PRO A 102 0.56 -10.12 -3.14
N GLY A 103 1.85 -10.31 -2.92
CA GLY A 103 2.65 -11.42 -3.44
C GLY A 103 4.05 -11.42 -2.84
N LEU A 104 4.61 -12.60 -2.62
CA LEU A 104 5.97 -12.77 -2.11
C LEU A 104 7.00 -12.63 -3.24
N ILE A 105 7.16 -11.42 -3.76
CA ILE A 105 8.02 -11.12 -4.93
C ILE A 105 9.51 -11.44 -4.71
N THR A 106 9.94 -11.58 -3.47
CA THR A 106 11.29 -12.05 -3.10
C THR A 106 11.49 -13.53 -3.37
N LYS A 107 10.42 -14.33 -3.24
CA LYS A 107 10.43 -15.79 -3.43
C LYS A 107 9.89 -16.18 -4.80
N PHE A 108 8.96 -15.41 -5.32
CA PHE A 108 8.25 -15.63 -6.58
C PHE A 108 8.30 -14.36 -7.44
N PRO A 109 9.43 -14.08 -8.13
CA PRO A 109 9.61 -12.87 -8.91
C PRO A 109 8.56 -12.65 -10.01
N GLU A 110 7.95 -13.73 -10.50
CA GLU A 110 6.86 -13.71 -11.49
C GLU A 110 5.56 -13.08 -10.96
N LEU A 111 5.44 -12.92 -9.64
CA LEU A 111 4.31 -12.25 -9.01
C LEU A 111 4.43 -10.72 -9.02
N LYS A 112 5.55 -10.16 -9.49
CA LYS A 112 5.65 -8.71 -9.71
C LYS A 112 4.62 -8.22 -10.73
N GLY A 113 4.23 -6.96 -10.59
CA GLY A 113 3.29 -6.29 -11.48
C GLY A 113 1.84 -6.63 -11.21
N LYS A 114 1.04 -6.65 -12.28
CA LYS A 114 -0.42 -6.68 -12.21
C LYS A 114 -0.98 -8.04 -11.78
N ASP A 115 -2.04 -8.00 -10.97
CA ASP A 115 -2.92 -9.12 -10.60
C ASP A 115 -2.21 -10.37 -10.03
N PRO A 116 -1.26 -10.24 -9.06
CA PRO A 116 -0.52 -11.39 -8.54
C PRO A 116 -1.42 -12.44 -7.89
N GLN A 117 -2.51 -12.04 -7.24
CA GLN A 117 -3.46 -12.96 -6.62
C GLN A 117 -4.15 -13.86 -7.67
N ALA A 118 -4.55 -13.27 -8.81
CA ALA A 118 -5.13 -14.04 -9.91
C ALA A 118 -4.09 -14.98 -10.53
N LYS A 119 -2.84 -14.53 -10.67
CA LYS A 119 -1.75 -15.41 -11.14
C LYS A 119 -1.56 -16.63 -10.24
N VAL A 120 -1.55 -16.44 -8.92
CA VAL A 120 -1.46 -17.54 -7.95
C VAL A 120 -2.67 -18.46 -8.07
N TRP A 121 -3.88 -17.90 -8.09
CA TRP A 121 -5.12 -18.67 -8.13
C TRP A 121 -5.20 -19.56 -9.37
N TRP A 122 -5.01 -19.00 -10.55
CA TRP A 122 -5.18 -19.73 -11.81
C TRP A 122 -4.02 -20.70 -12.13
N ARG A 123 -2.81 -20.42 -11.65
CA ARG A 123 -1.66 -21.33 -11.83
C ARG A 123 -1.58 -22.44 -10.80
N ASN A 124 -2.35 -22.36 -9.73
CA ASN A 124 -2.26 -23.33 -8.63
C ASN A 124 -2.62 -24.77 -9.03
N ALA A 125 -3.35 -24.97 -10.14
CA ALA A 125 -3.65 -26.29 -10.68
C ALA A 125 -2.38 -27.00 -11.22
N ASP A 126 -1.48 -26.26 -11.87
CA ASP A 126 -0.29 -26.80 -12.55
C ASP A 126 0.97 -26.70 -11.69
N THR A 127 1.10 -25.60 -10.95
CA THR A 127 2.27 -25.34 -10.08
C THR A 127 1.77 -24.74 -8.77
N PRO A 128 1.46 -25.58 -7.78
CA PRO A 128 0.83 -25.10 -6.55
C PRO A 128 1.79 -24.24 -5.73
N TYR A 129 1.37 -23.02 -5.49
CA TYR A 129 1.98 -22.17 -4.48
C TYR A 129 1.52 -22.66 -3.10
N ARG A 130 2.46 -22.97 -2.23
CA ARG A 130 2.18 -23.36 -0.83
C ARG A 130 2.42 -22.23 0.17
N LEU A 131 3.09 -21.18 -0.27
CA LEU A 131 3.39 -20.01 0.54
C LEU A 131 2.82 -18.78 -0.14
N HIS A 132 2.01 -18.04 0.59
CA HIS A 132 1.28 -16.86 0.15
C HIS A 132 1.61 -15.70 1.08
N GLY A 133 1.54 -14.48 0.59
CA GLY A 133 1.82 -13.36 1.48
C GLY A 133 1.74 -11.99 0.84
N HIS A 134 2.13 -11.03 1.63
CA HIS A 134 2.14 -9.62 1.31
C HIS A 134 3.49 -9.03 1.70
N VAL A 135 4.05 -8.21 0.84
CA VAL A 135 5.28 -7.46 1.12
C VAL A 135 5.03 -5.97 1.12
N ILE A 136 5.82 -5.23 1.90
CA ILE A 136 5.96 -3.78 1.78
C ILE A 136 7.37 -3.50 1.29
N HIS A 137 7.48 -2.79 0.18
CA HIS A 137 8.75 -2.49 -0.47
C HIS A 137 8.90 -0.99 -0.75
N GLU A 138 10.14 -0.54 -0.92
CA GLU A 138 10.43 0.79 -1.42
C GLU A 138 9.94 0.94 -2.86
N VAL A 139 9.42 2.11 -3.18
CA VAL A 139 9.04 2.44 -4.57
C VAL A 139 10.22 3.09 -5.26
N ILE A 140 10.67 2.43 -6.31
CA ILE A 140 11.71 2.92 -7.24
C ILE A 140 11.12 3.00 -8.65
N PRO A 141 11.80 3.63 -9.63
CA PRO A 141 11.26 3.74 -11.00
C PRO A 141 10.89 2.40 -11.65
N GLU A 142 11.60 1.33 -11.31
CA GLU A 142 11.28 -0.02 -11.76
C GLU A 142 10.17 -0.63 -10.89
N VAL A 143 9.10 -1.11 -11.56
CA VAL A 143 7.89 -1.60 -10.87
C VAL A 143 8.19 -2.82 -10.01
N ASP A 144 7.79 -2.75 -8.74
CA ASP A 144 7.93 -3.79 -7.71
C ASP A 144 9.36 -4.35 -7.56
N ALA A 145 10.38 -3.53 -7.87
CA ALA A 145 11.78 -3.93 -7.83
C ALA A 145 12.55 -3.36 -6.62
N GLY A 146 11.93 -2.44 -5.87
CA GLY A 146 12.56 -1.85 -4.70
C GLY A 146 12.75 -2.84 -3.55
N LYS A 147 13.61 -2.45 -2.61
CA LYS A 147 13.94 -3.27 -1.44
C LYS A 147 12.69 -3.60 -0.62
N VAL A 148 12.47 -4.88 -0.35
CA VAL A 148 11.42 -5.33 0.58
C VAL A 148 11.85 -5.04 2.01
N LEU A 149 10.99 -4.38 2.76
CA LEU A 149 11.24 -3.93 4.13
C LEU A 149 10.37 -4.65 5.16
N SER A 150 9.27 -5.24 4.73
CA SER A 150 8.37 -6.03 5.57
C SER A 150 7.70 -7.10 4.75
N GLU A 151 7.56 -8.28 5.34
CA GLU A 151 6.89 -9.42 4.71
C GLU A 151 6.03 -10.12 5.76
N LYS A 152 4.79 -10.47 5.37
CA LYS A 152 3.96 -11.40 6.12
C LYS A 152 3.48 -12.49 5.19
N SER A 153 3.42 -13.71 5.72
CA SER A 153 3.06 -14.89 4.92
C SER A 153 2.23 -15.89 5.71
N PHE A 154 1.55 -16.75 4.98
CA PHE A 154 0.90 -17.96 5.49
C PHE A 154 1.11 -19.12 4.52
N GLN A 155 0.99 -20.35 5.03
CA GLN A 155 1.12 -21.55 4.23
C GLN A 155 -0.26 -22.18 3.99
N THR A 156 -0.41 -22.85 2.87
CA THR A 156 -1.56 -23.70 2.55
C THR A 156 -1.07 -25.09 2.12
N GLU A 157 -1.80 -26.13 2.48
CA GLU A 157 -1.59 -27.47 1.90
C GLU A 157 -2.19 -27.53 0.50
N SER A 158 -3.38 -26.93 0.33
CA SER A 158 -4.09 -26.82 -0.93
C SER A 158 -4.93 -25.55 -0.94
N LEU A 159 -4.62 -24.64 -1.88
CA LEU A 159 -5.32 -23.37 -2.02
C LEU A 159 -6.84 -23.56 -2.19
N TYR A 160 -7.26 -24.50 -3.04
CA TYR A 160 -8.68 -24.76 -3.34
C TYR A 160 -9.43 -25.52 -2.26
N ARG A 161 -8.73 -26.14 -1.30
CA ARG A 161 -9.36 -26.73 -0.11
C ARG A 161 -9.60 -25.70 0.97
N GLU A 162 -8.72 -24.71 1.07
CA GLU A 162 -8.78 -23.68 2.11
C GLU A 162 -9.64 -22.47 1.71
N PHE A 163 -9.74 -22.21 0.40
CA PHE A 163 -10.51 -21.08 -0.13
C PHE A 163 -11.51 -21.51 -1.17
N ASN A 164 -12.79 -21.17 -0.97
CA ASN A 164 -13.88 -21.56 -1.86
C ASN A 164 -13.89 -20.73 -3.17
N SER A 165 -13.21 -19.60 -3.19
CA SER A 165 -13.18 -18.67 -4.33
C SER A 165 -11.93 -17.79 -4.31
N LEU A 166 -11.61 -17.20 -5.46
CA LEU A 166 -10.59 -16.18 -5.57
C LEU A 166 -10.84 -15.01 -4.61
N ASP A 167 -12.10 -14.61 -4.43
CA ASP A 167 -12.46 -13.50 -3.53
C ASP A 167 -12.14 -13.81 -2.07
N SER A 168 -12.39 -15.05 -1.62
CA SER A 168 -12.04 -15.47 -0.26
C SER A 168 -10.53 -15.49 -0.04
N TYR A 169 -9.76 -15.89 -1.04
CA TYR A 169 -8.30 -15.83 -1.03
C TYR A 169 -7.79 -14.38 -1.02
N ILE A 170 -8.34 -13.52 -1.90
CA ILE A 170 -8.01 -12.09 -1.92
C ILE A 170 -8.30 -11.44 -0.56
N LYS A 171 -9.46 -11.77 0.03
CA LYS A 171 -9.81 -11.26 1.37
C LYS A 171 -8.78 -11.65 2.42
N ARG A 172 -8.31 -12.90 2.43
CA ARG A 172 -7.28 -13.35 3.37
C ARG A 172 -5.96 -12.58 3.18
N LEU A 173 -5.55 -12.35 1.92
CA LEU A 173 -4.36 -11.56 1.61
C LEU A 173 -4.54 -10.09 2.03
N HIS A 174 -5.73 -9.53 1.86
CA HIS A 174 -6.04 -8.17 2.31
C HIS A 174 -5.92 -8.05 3.84
N ASP A 175 -6.49 -9.00 4.60
CA ASP A 175 -6.37 -9.01 6.06
C ASP A 175 -4.91 -9.06 6.50
N LEU A 176 -4.09 -9.88 5.82
CA LEU A 176 -2.65 -9.97 6.05
C LEU A 176 -1.91 -8.68 5.69
N ALA A 177 -2.33 -8.01 4.60
CA ALA A 177 -1.79 -6.71 4.19
C ALA A 177 -2.03 -5.64 5.26
N ILE A 178 -3.25 -5.58 5.80
CA ILE A 178 -3.59 -4.66 6.90
C ILE A 178 -2.68 -4.92 8.12
N GLU A 179 -2.50 -6.17 8.53
CA GLU A 179 -1.61 -6.52 9.64
C GLU A 179 -0.17 -6.07 9.38
N ASN A 180 0.33 -6.30 8.18
CA ASN A 180 1.68 -5.92 7.77
C ASN A 180 1.87 -4.39 7.78
N TRP A 181 0.91 -3.64 7.23
CA TRP A 181 0.93 -2.18 7.24
C TRP A 181 0.83 -1.59 8.63
N VAL A 182 -0.04 -2.14 9.49
CA VAL A 182 -0.19 -1.66 10.88
C VAL A 182 1.13 -1.77 11.64
N GLU A 183 1.81 -2.90 11.54
CA GLU A 183 3.11 -3.10 12.17
C GLU A 183 4.17 -2.17 11.58
N PHE A 184 4.23 -2.09 10.25
CA PHE A 184 5.17 -1.23 9.54
C PHE A 184 5.05 0.25 9.93
N ILE A 185 3.84 0.76 10.04
CA ILE A 185 3.57 2.16 10.38
C ILE A 185 3.81 2.42 11.86
N LYS A 186 3.34 1.55 12.76
CA LYS A 186 3.57 1.68 14.21
C LYS A 186 5.06 1.77 14.54
N ASN A 187 5.88 0.92 13.93
CA ASN A 187 7.32 0.93 14.12
C ASN A 187 7.98 2.24 13.68
N ARG A 188 7.41 2.96 12.72
CA ARG A 188 7.96 4.24 12.23
C ARG A 188 7.48 5.45 13.02
N ILE A 189 6.25 5.42 13.51
CA ILE A 189 5.70 6.51 14.34
C ILE A 189 6.34 6.50 15.74
N THR A 190 6.69 5.32 16.27
CA THR A 190 7.20 5.16 17.65
C THR A 190 8.71 5.29 17.76
N ILE A 191 9.48 5.17 16.68
CA ILE A 191 10.94 5.33 16.72
C ILE A 191 11.27 6.83 16.87
N PRO A 192 11.92 7.27 17.98
CA PRO A 192 12.48 8.61 18.03
C PRO A 192 13.50 8.78 16.91
N ASN A 193 13.51 9.96 16.27
CA ASN A 193 14.36 10.29 15.11
C ASN A 193 15.90 10.27 15.38
N SER A 194 16.40 9.60 16.40
CA SER A 194 17.82 9.50 16.74
C SER A 194 18.61 8.52 15.85
N PHE A 195 17.96 7.74 14.97
CA PHE A 195 18.63 6.73 14.15
C PHE A 195 18.81 7.11 12.67
N TYR A 196 18.41 8.31 12.24
CA TYR A 196 18.52 8.74 10.83
C TYR A 196 19.43 9.96 10.63
N ALA A 197 20.40 10.16 11.51
CA ALA A 197 21.46 11.12 11.31
C ALA A 197 22.70 10.39 10.75
N TYR A 198 22.72 10.14 9.42
CA TYR A 198 23.95 9.95 8.63
C TYR A 198 23.59 10.11 7.14
#